data_c0542538e4efdf5e580a647919fc68ab
#
_entry.id   c0542538e4efdf5e580a647919fc68ab
#
_cell.length_a   1.000
_cell.length_b   1.000
_cell.length_c   1.000
_cell.angle_alpha   90.00
_cell.angle_beta   90.00
_cell.angle_gamma   90.00
#
_symmetry.space_group_name_H-M   'P 1'
#
loop_
_entity.id
_entity.type
_entity.pdbx_description
1 polymer ?
#
loop_
_entity_poly.entity_id
_entity_poly.type
_entity_poly.pdbx_seq_one_letter_code
_entity_poly.pdbx_strand_id
1 'polypeptide(L)'
;QSINEIDTTIVERGDSVAGNIANYDKRNYLKQLLDRSNTKNPHRWTKARFDIAEEYNNKSAIDLSELIQQIAMYQSESLSYFDNYDVLIAPVLHKAGFKHGEIMDTSNKDWNYVTKGTFLRAYNVTGWPVLTLRCGTNTDGYPIGLQIITAPWKDEIALKIGQILEKELGGWIPPKDMFN
;
A
#
# COMPACT_ATOMS: atom_id res chain seq x y z
N GLN A 1 -3.31 10.67 -26.61
CA GLN A 1 -2.79 9.87 -25.50
C GLN A 1 -3.41 8.49 -25.58
N SER A 2 -2.60 7.44 -25.55
CA SER A 2 -3.07 6.05 -25.52
C SER A 2 -3.14 5.58 -24.06
N ILE A 3 -4.21 4.86 -23.72
CA ILE A 3 -4.34 4.17 -22.44
C ILE A 3 -4.20 2.68 -22.72
N ASN A 4 -3.28 2.03 -22.04
CA ASN A 4 -3.04 0.59 -22.17
C ASN A 4 -3.14 -0.08 -20.80
N GLU A 5 -3.66 -1.29 -20.76
CA GLU A 5 -3.57 -2.14 -19.59
C GLU A 5 -2.16 -2.73 -19.49
N ILE A 6 -1.62 -2.76 -18.28
CA ILE A 6 -0.31 -3.34 -17.99
C ILE A 6 -0.46 -4.60 -17.13
N ASP A 7 0.54 -5.46 -17.18
CA ASP A 7 0.61 -6.66 -16.35
C ASP A 7 0.67 -6.28 -14.86
N THR A 8 -0.19 -6.89 -14.05
CA THR A 8 -0.29 -6.67 -12.60
C THR A 8 0.68 -7.50 -11.78
N THR A 9 1.41 -8.43 -12.37
CA THR A 9 2.36 -9.31 -11.64
C THR A 9 3.41 -8.53 -10.87
N ILE A 10 3.79 -7.36 -11.37
CA ILE A 10 4.72 -6.46 -10.68
C ILE A 10 4.15 -5.95 -9.35
N VAL A 11 2.85 -5.67 -9.28
CA VAL A 11 2.19 -5.19 -8.07
C VAL A 11 2.18 -6.29 -7.01
N GLU A 12 1.88 -7.52 -7.40
CA GLU A 12 1.88 -8.69 -6.51
C GLU A 12 3.28 -8.97 -5.96
N ARG A 13 4.29 -8.89 -6.82
CA ARG A 13 5.69 -9.04 -6.41
C ARG A 13 6.12 -7.94 -5.45
N GLY A 14 5.75 -6.70 -5.70
CA GLY A 14 6.02 -5.57 -4.82
C GLY A 14 5.35 -5.70 -3.46
N ASP A 15 4.13 -6.22 -3.40
CA ASP A 15 3.44 -6.50 -2.13
C ASP A 15 4.19 -7.55 -1.30
N SER A 16 4.69 -8.61 -1.94
CA SER A 16 5.50 -9.64 -1.29
C SER A 16 6.81 -9.08 -0.72
N VAL A 17 7.56 -8.33 -1.52
CA VAL A 17 8.83 -7.70 -1.09
C VAL A 17 8.59 -6.73 0.06
N ALA A 18 7.53 -5.90 -0.02
CA ALA A 18 7.14 -4.97 1.05
C ALA A 18 6.76 -5.69 2.35
N GLY A 19 6.06 -6.81 2.24
CA GLY A 19 5.68 -7.63 3.39
C GLY A 19 6.92 -8.18 4.11
N ASN A 20 7.86 -8.69 3.38
CA ASN A 20 9.07 -9.30 3.92
C ASN A 20 9.92 -8.28 4.68
N ILE A 21 10.27 -7.13 4.09
CA ILE A 21 11.08 -6.11 4.76
C ILE A 21 10.36 -5.54 6.00
N ALA A 22 9.06 -5.31 5.89
CA ALA A 22 8.28 -4.79 7.00
C ALA A 22 8.23 -5.77 8.18
N ASN A 23 8.19 -7.07 7.95
CA ASN A 23 8.20 -8.07 9.02
C ASN A 23 9.58 -8.22 9.64
N TYR A 24 10.64 -8.10 8.82
CA TYR A 24 12.01 -8.16 9.31
C TYR A 24 12.32 -7.02 10.30
N ASP A 25 11.92 -5.80 9.97
CA ASP A 25 12.21 -4.61 10.77
C ASP A 25 11.29 -4.44 11.99
N LYS A 26 10.00 -4.74 11.83
CA LYS A 26 8.96 -4.43 12.84
C LYS A 26 9.15 -5.09 14.19
N ARG A 27 9.76 -6.25 14.25
CA ARG A 27 9.82 -7.03 15.49
C ARG A 27 10.54 -6.31 16.62
N ASN A 28 11.76 -5.89 16.37
CA ASN A 28 12.54 -5.18 17.39
C ASN A 28 11.88 -3.86 17.78
N TYR A 29 11.35 -3.15 16.79
CA TYR A 29 10.63 -1.90 17.03
C TYR A 29 9.37 -2.11 17.89
N LEU A 30 8.52 -3.06 17.51
CA LEU A 30 7.30 -3.37 18.29
C LEU A 30 7.61 -3.84 19.70
N LYS A 31 8.62 -4.70 19.87
CA LYS A 31 9.06 -5.15 21.18
C LYS A 31 9.49 -3.96 22.05
N GLN A 32 10.38 -3.12 21.55
CA GLN A 32 10.83 -1.92 22.26
C GLN A 32 9.67 -0.99 22.60
N LEU A 33 8.71 -0.84 21.70
CA LEU A 33 7.54 0.01 21.92
C LEU A 33 6.66 -0.54 23.05
N LEU A 34 6.38 -1.84 23.06
CA LEU A 34 5.60 -2.51 24.10
C LEU A 34 6.31 -2.44 25.46
N ASP A 35 7.62 -2.67 25.49
CA ASP A 35 8.44 -2.58 26.70
C ASP A 35 8.45 -1.15 27.27
N ARG A 36 8.70 -0.14 26.45
CA ARG A 36 8.69 1.28 26.85
C ARG A 36 7.34 1.76 27.36
N SER A 37 6.26 1.29 26.73
CA SER A 37 4.89 1.66 27.12
C SER A 37 4.35 0.81 28.28
N ASN A 38 5.12 -0.17 28.77
CA ASN A 38 4.69 -1.17 29.75
C ASN A 38 3.36 -1.85 29.38
N THR A 39 3.14 -2.05 28.09
CA THR A 39 1.90 -2.64 27.56
C THR A 39 1.93 -4.16 27.66
N LYS A 40 1.24 -4.71 28.66
CA LYS A 40 1.17 -6.15 28.88
C LYS A 40 0.18 -6.87 27.97
N ASN A 41 -0.91 -6.21 27.59
CA ASN A 41 -1.97 -6.75 26.77
C ASN A 41 -2.20 -5.85 25.54
N PRO A 42 -1.40 -5.99 24.49
CA PRO A 42 -1.61 -5.22 23.28
C PRO A 42 -2.91 -5.65 22.58
N HIS A 43 -3.47 -4.74 21.78
CA HIS A 43 -4.63 -5.07 20.96
C HIS A 43 -4.34 -6.32 20.08
N ARG A 44 -5.34 -7.18 19.90
CA ARG A 44 -5.21 -8.47 19.16
C ARG A 44 -4.50 -8.33 17.80
N TRP A 45 -4.71 -7.23 17.09
CA TRP A 45 -4.07 -6.97 15.81
C TRP A 45 -2.57 -6.68 15.94
N THR A 46 -2.18 -5.91 16.95
CA THR A 46 -0.76 -5.67 17.26
C THR A 46 -0.07 -6.97 17.63
N LYS A 47 -0.76 -7.81 18.45
CA LYS A 47 -0.26 -9.14 18.81
C LYS A 47 -0.06 -10.01 17.57
N ALA A 48 -1.06 -10.10 16.68
CA ALA A 48 -0.94 -10.89 15.46
C ALA A 48 0.22 -10.43 14.56
N ARG A 49 0.45 -9.12 14.47
CA ARG A 49 1.61 -8.57 13.74
C ARG A 49 2.93 -8.90 14.41
N PHE A 50 2.98 -8.95 15.72
CA PHE A 50 4.15 -9.37 16.46
C PHE A 50 4.43 -10.87 16.24
N ASP A 51 3.39 -11.71 16.33
CA ASP A 51 3.50 -13.16 16.11
C ASP A 51 4.03 -13.48 14.71
N ILE A 52 3.55 -12.79 13.66
CA ILE A 52 4.09 -12.91 12.29
C ILE A 52 5.57 -12.48 12.23
N ALA A 53 5.92 -11.38 12.88
CA ALA A 53 7.30 -10.89 12.89
C ALA A 53 8.24 -11.81 13.67
N GLU A 54 7.73 -12.62 14.60
CA GLU A 54 8.52 -13.62 15.33
C GLU A 54 9.08 -14.72 14.44
N GLU A 55 8.42 -15.05 13.32
CA GLU A 55 8.91 -16.01 12.34
C GLU A 55 10.26 -15.58 11.73
N TYR A 56 10.55 -14.29 11.80
CA TYR A 56 11.80 -13.69 11.29
C TYR A 56 12.95 -13.70 12.31
N ASN A 57 12.77 -14.27 13.50
CA ASN A 57 13.79 -14.31 14.56
C ASN A 57 15.07 -15.01 14.18
N ASN A 58 14.95 -16.06 13.38
CA ASN A 58 16.07 -16.91 12.98
C ASN A 58 16.70 -16.44 11.66
N LYS A 59 16.26 -15.30 11.12
CA LYS A 59 16.82 -14.72 9.92
C LYS A 59 18.16 -14.04 10.22
N SER A 60 19.13 -14.30 9.36
CA SER A 60 20.50 -13.79 9.49
C SER A 60 20.68 -12.43 8.81
N ALA A 61 21.83 -11.81 9.02
CA ALA A 61 22.22 -10.61 8.26
C ALA A 61 22.35 -10.89 6.76
N ILE A 62 22.63 -12.12 6.36
CA ILE A 62 22.67 -12.55 4.95
C ILE A 62 21.26 -12.48 4.37
N ASP A 63 20.27 -13.05 5.06
CA ASP A 63 18.86 -12.97 4.62
C ASP A 63 18.39 -11.52 4.45
N LEU A 64 18.81 -10.61 5.34
CA LEU A 64 18.51 -9.19 5.21
C LEU A 64 19.18 -8.58 3.98
N SER A 65 20.44 -8.91 3.73
CA SER A 65 21.18 -8.43 2.56
C SER A 65 20.52 -8.90 1.25
N GLU A 66 20.10 -10.16 1.18
CA GLU A 66 19.37 -10.69 0.03
C GLU A 66 18.04 -9.97 -0.18
N LEU A 67 17.31 -9.66 0.90
CA LEU A 67 16.06 -8.93 0.83
C LEU A 67 16.26 -7.49 0.32
N ILE A 68 17.31 -6.80 0.77
CA ILE A 68 17.68 -5.47 0.26
C ILE A 68 18.00 -5.52 -1.23
N GLN A 69 18.72 -6.57 -1.68
CA GLN A 69 18.99 -6.76 -3.11
C GLN A 69 17.69 -7.00 -3.91
N GLN A 70 16.77 -7.80 -3.38
CA GLN A 70 15.47 -8.02 -4.01
C GLN A 70 14.65 -6.71 -4.15
N ILE A 71 14.73 -5.83 -3.15
CA ILE A 71 14.11 -4.49 -3.23
C ILE A 71 14.75 -3.67 -4.37
N ALA A 72 16.08 -3.62 -4.43
CA ALA A 72 16.79 -2.87 -5.46
C ALA A 72 16.49 -3.41 -6.87
N MET A 73 16.45 -4.73 -7.04
CA MET A 73 16.06 -5.37 -8.29
C MET A 73 14.63 -5.03 -8.66
N TYR A 74 13.70 -5.13 -7.72
CA TYR A 74 12.31 -4.78 -7.93
C TYR A 74 12.13 -3.31 -8.36
N GLN A 75 12.83 -2.40 -7.69
CA GLN A 75 12.81 -0.97 -8.05
C GLN A 75 13.33 -0.73 -9.47
N SER A 76 14.45 -1.36 -9.82
CA SER A 76 15.07 -1.22 -11.15
C SER A 76 14.18 -1.78 -12.28
N GLU A 77 13.65 -2.99 -12.10
CA GLU A 77 12.77 -3.62 -13.08
C GLU A 77 11.46 -2.84 -13.27
N SER A 78 10.89 -2.37 -12.14
CA SER A 78 9.65 -1.60 -12.16
C SER A 78 9.82 -0.26 -12.87
N LEU A 79 11.02 0.33 -12.84
CA LEU A 79 11.30 1.60 -13.49
C LEU A 79 11.13 1.55 -15.01
N SER A 80 11.31 0.38 -15.62
CA SER A 80 11.16 0.18 -17.08
C SER A 80 9.76 0.49 -17.62
N TYR A 81 8.73 0.52 -16.77
CA TYR A 81 7.40 0.96 -17.19
C TYR A 81 7.41 2.41 -17.70
N PHE A 82 8.23 3.26 -17.08
CA PHE A 82 8.33 4.67 -17.45
C PHE A 82 9.18 4.94 -18.71
N ASP A 83 9.74 3.91 -19.32
CA ASP A 83 10.30 4.00 -20.67
C ASP A 83 9.20 4.19 -21.74
N ASN A 84 7.98 3.74 -21.44
CA ASN A 84 6.86 3.74 -22.38
C ASN A 84 5.64 4.54 -21.89
N TYR A 85 5.57 4.87 -20.58
CA TYR A 85 4.42 5.54 -19.97
C TYR A 85 4.88 6.71 -19.11
N ASP A 86 4.19 7.84 -19.20
CA ASP A 86 4.45 9.01 -18.35
C ASP A 86 3.91 8.80 -16.94
N VAL A 87 2.81 8.04 -16.81
CA VAL A 87 2.15 7.73 -15.55
C VAL A 87 1.57 6.32 -15.57
N LEU A 88 1.47 5.74 -14.39
CA LEU A 88 0.66 4.55 -14.13
C LEU A 88 -0.57 4.96 -13.30
N ILE A 89 -1.69 4.33 -13.58
CA ILE A 89 -2.94 4.53 -12.84
C ILE A 89 -3.33 3.21 -12.20
N ALA A 90 -3.63 3.24 -10.90
CA ALA A 90 -4.02 2.06 -10.16
C ALA A 90 -5.17 2.38 -9.17
N PRO A 91 -6.01 1.41 -8.81
CA PRO A 91 -6.91 1.59 -7.68
C PRO A 91 -6.12 1.66 -6.37
N VAL A 92 -6.68 2.30 -5.34
CA VAL A 92 -6.11 2.28 -4.00
C VAL A 92 -6.34 0.93 -3.33
N LEU A 93 -7.57 0.44 -3.43
CA LEU A 93 -8.03 -0.83 -2.84
C LEU A 93 -8.88 -1.58 -3.84
N HIS A 94 -8.94 -2.90 -3.70
CA HIS A 94 -9.83 -3.76 -4.48
C HIS A 94 -11.31 -3.61 -4.10
N LYS A 95 -11.61 -2.95 -2.97
CA LYS A 95 -12.95 -2.73 -2.42
C LYS A 95 -13.07 -1.31 -1.89
N ALA A 96 -14.16 -0.65 -2.20
CA ALA A 96 -14.47 0.68 -1.67
C ALA A 96 -15.10 0.55 -0.27
N GLY A 97 -14.30 0.78 0.76
CA GLY A 97 -14.72 0.76 2.14
C GLY A 97 -14.78 -0.64 2.78
N PHE A 98 -14.66 -0.67 4.08
CA PHE A 98 -14.73 -1.87 4.92
C PHE A 98 -15.63 -1.60 6.12
N LYS A 99 -16.32 -2.61 6.59
CA LYS A 99 -17.08 -2.54 7.85
C LYS A 99 -16.12 -2.50 9.04
N HIS A 100 -16.57 -1.93 10.15
CA HIS A 100 -15.82 -1.97 11.40
C HIS A 100 -15.50 -3.44 11.79
N GLY A 101 -14.23 -3.71 12.08
CA GLY A 101 -13.75 -5.06 12.41
C GLY A 101 -13.39 -5.95 11.22
N GLU A 102 -13.85 -5.66 10.01
CA GLU A 102 -13.59 -6.50 8.83
C GLU A 102 -12.10 -6.66 8.53
N ILE A 103 -11.34 -5.55 8.58
CA ILE A 103 -9.88 -5.57 8.35
C ILE A 103 -9.12 -6.19 9.52
N MET A 104 -9.68 -6.15 10.73
CA MET A 104 -9.01 -6.57 11.95
C MET A 104 -9.40 -7.99 12.39
N ASP A 105 -10.19 -8.69 11.61
CA ASP A 105 -10.55 -10.07 11.91
C ASP A 105 -9.42 -11.03 11.55
N THR A 106 -8.49 -11.22 12.49
CA THR A 106 -7.36 -12.13 12.34
C THR A 106 -7.75 -13.60 12.36
N SER A 107 -8.98 -13.93 12.73
CA SER A 107 -9.53 -15.29 12.65
C SER A 107 -9.97 -15.66 11.23
N ASN A 108 -10.19 -14.66 10.40
CA ASN A 108 -10.53 -14.89 9.00
C ASN A 108 -9.28 -15.30 8.22
N LYS A 109 -9.33 -16.48 7.59
CA LYS A 109 -8.26 -16.93 6.69
C LYS A 109 -8.03 -15.96 5.51
N ASP A 110 -9.02 -15.12 5.23
CA ASP A 110 -8.99 -14.06 4.21
C ASP A 110 -8.35 -12.75 4.73
N TRP A 111 -7.85 -12.70 5.95
CA TRP A 111 -7.03 -11.61 6.45
C TRP A 111 -5.93 -11.21 5.44
N ASN A 112 -5.32 -12.20 4.80
CA ASN A 112 -4.39 -12.00 3.70
C ASN A 112 -5.03 -11.36 2.47
N TYR A 113 -6.32 -11.57 2.24
CA TYR A 113 -7.04 -11.00 1.11
C TYR A 113 -7.14 -9.47 1.23
N VAL A 114 -7.51 -8.97 2.40
CA VAL A 114 -7.60 -7.52 2.65
C VAL A 114 -6.22 -6.86 2.58
N THR A 115 -5.19 -7.50 3.10
CA THR A 115 -3.83 -6.95 3.07
C THR A 115 -3.13 -7.14 1.72
N LYS A 116 -3.44 -8.19 0.98
CA LYS A 116 -2.90 -8.46 -0.37
C LYS A 116 -3.63 -7.72 -1.47
N GLY A 117 -4.89 -7.35 -1.26
CA GLY A 117 -5.68 -6.58 -2.23
C GLY A 117 -5.39 -5.08 -2.21
N THR A 118 -4.31 -4.65 -1.60
CA THR A 118 -3.90 -3.24 -1.61
C THR A 118 -2.85 -3.01 -2.67
N PHE A 119 -3.10 -2.11 -3.58
CA PHE A 119 -2.14 -1.69 -4.60
C PHE A 119 -1.12 -0.67 -4.04
N LEU A 120 -1.09 -0.47 -2.72
CA LEU A 120 -0.28 0.56 -2.06
C LEU A 120 1.16 0.14 -1.79
N ARG A 121 1.36 -1.11 -1.35
CA ARG A 121 2.66 -1.57 -0.85
C ARG A 121 3.73 -1.61 -1.94
N ALA A 122 3.35 -1.98 -3.15
CA ALA A 122 4.25 -2.01 -4.29
C ALA A 122 4.95 -0.66 -4.47
N TYR A 123 4.16 0.41 -4.43
CA TYR A 123 4.67 1.78 -4.63
C TYR A 123 5.36 2.34 -3.38
N ASN A 124 5.02 1.87 -2.18
CA ASN A 124 5.78 2.20 -0.98
C ASN A 124 7.21 1.66 -1.01
N VAL A 125 7.40 0.49 -1.62
CA VAL A 125 8.75 -0.10 -1.78
C VAL A 125 9.56 0.61 -2.86
N THR A 126 8.91 1.05 -3.92
CA THR A 126 9.61 1.80 -4.97
C THR A 126 10.04 3.19 -4.51
N GLY A 127 9.31 3.79 -3.56
CA GLY A 127 9.54 5.17 -3.12
C GLY A 127 9.18 6.21 -4.19
N TRP A 128 8.35 5.84 -5.17
CA TRP A 128 7.95 6.73 -6.25
C TRP A 128 6.86 7.71 -5.81
N PRO A 129 6.75 8.86 -6.48
CA PRO A 129 5.65 9.79 -6.24
C PRO A 129 4.31 9.13 -6.56
N VAL A 130 3.38 9.20 -5.60
CA VAL A 130 2.01 8.71 -5.76
C VAL A 130 1.04 9.77 -5.28
N LEU A 131 0.18 10.23 -6.18
CA LEU A 131 -0.94 11.08 -5.84
C LEU A 131 -2.21 10.25 -5.76
N THR A 132 -2.95 10.38 -4.67
CA THR A 132 -4.24 9.71 -4.50
C THR A 132 -5.36 10.74 -4.53
N LEU A 133 -6.40 10.46 -5.31
CA LEU A 133 -7.60 11.27 -5.38
C LEU A 133 -8.86 10.40 -5.41
N ARG A 134 -10.01 11.02 -5.10
CA ARG A 134 -11.31 10.38 -5.26
C ARG A 134 -11.68 10.36 -6.75
N CYS A 135 -12.00 9.18 -7.28
CA CYS A 135 -12.44 9.03 -8.69
C CYS A 135 -13.91 8.66 -8.84
N GLY A 136 -14.62 8.44 -7.74
CA GLY A 136 -16.02 8.07 -7.79
C GLY A 136 -16.58 7.69 -6.43
N THR A 137 -17.76 7.10 -6.45
CA THR A 137 -18.45 6.58 -5.27
C THR A 137 -19.13 5.28 -5.66
N ASN A 138 -19.06 4.26 -4.81
CA ASN A 138 -19.76 3.02 -5.04
C ASN A 138 -21.27 3.14 -4.74
N THR A 139 -22.03 2.08 -4.99
CA THR A 139 -23.49 2.01 -4.75
C THR A 139 -23.89 2.25 -3.30
N ASP A 140 -23.00 1.95 -2.35
CA ASP A 140 -23.22 2.15 -0.91
C ASP A 140 -22.82 3.55 -0.41
N GLY A 141 -22.35 4.41 -1.30
CA GLY A 141 -21.93 5.77 -0.98
C GLY A 141 -20.48 5.92 -0.52
N TYR A 142 -19.67 4.87 -0.54
CA TYR A 142 -18.24 4.96 -0.17
C TYR A 142 -17.39 5.51 -1.32
N PRO A 143 -16.41 6.36 -1.01
CA PRO A 143 -15.52 6.91 -2.02
C PRO A 143 -14.59 5.83 -2.60
N ILE A 144 -14.37 5.90 -3.90
CA ILE A 144 -13.39 5.09 -4.62
C ILE A 144 -12.15 5.93 -4.83
N GLY A 145 -10.99 5.40 -4.42
CA GLY A 145 -9.69 6.05 -4.57
C GLY A 145 -8.95 5.57 -5.81
N LEU A 146 -8.32 6.51 -6.50
CA LEU A 146 -7.41 6.29 -7.64
C LEU A 146 -6.03 6.78 -7.25
N GLN A 147 -5.00 6.04 -7.67
CA GLN A 147 -3.59 6.43 -7.56
C GLN A 147 -3.05 6.84 -8.93
N ILE A 148 -2.29 7.92 -8.96
CA ILE A 148 -1.48 8.37 -10.09
C ILE A 148 -0.03 8.23 -9.67
N ILE A 149 0.68 7.33 -10.31
CA ILE A 149 2.06 6.98 -10.00
C ILE A 149 2.96 7.50 -11.11
N THR A 150 4.07 8.13 -10.75
CA THR A 150 5.05 8.67 -11.69
C THR A 150 6.46 8.16 -11.40
N ALA A 151 7.34 8.31 -12.37
CA ALA A 151 8.76 8.06 -12.16
C ALA A 151 9.33 8.93 -11.03
N PRO A 152 10.44 8.53 -10.40
CA PRO A 152 11.13 9.33 -9.39
C PRO A 152 11.34 10.77 -9.84
N TRP A 153 11.13 11.73 -8.93
CA TRP A 153 11.32 13.16 -9.16
C TRP A 153 10.38 13.79 -10.21
N LYS A 154 9.25 13.12 -10.52
CA LYS A 154 8.23 13.59 -11.45
C LYS A 154 6.91 13.94 -10.75
N ASP A 155 6.99 14.43 -9.52
CA ASP A 155 5.84 14.81 -8.70
C ASP A 155 4.94 15.84 -9.41
N GLU A 156 5.54 16.76 -10.17
CA GLU A 156 4.83 17.77 -10.92
C GLU A 156 3.90 17.19 -12.00
N ILE A 157 4.24 16.03 -12.57
CA ILE A 157 3.39 15.32 -13.54
C ILE A 157 2.18 14.73 -12.82
N ALA A 158 2.40 14.07 -11.68
CA ALA A 158 1.31 13.53 -10.86
C ALA A 158 0.33 14.63 -10.46
N LEU A 159 0.84 15.78 -9.99
CA LEU A 159 0.02 16.93 -9.59
C LEU A 159 -0.78 17.52 -10.77
N LYS A 160 -0.18 17.70 -11.94
CA LYS A 160 -0.87 18.21 -13.13
C LYS A 160 -2.01 17.30 -13.57
N ILE A 161 -1.77 16.00 -13.62
CA ILE A 161 -2.80 15.02 -14.00
C ILE A 161 -3.88 14.96 -12.92
N GLY A 162 -3.48 15.00 -11.64
CA GLY A 162 -4.39 15.05 -10.52
C GLY A 162 -5.36 16.23 -10.60
N GLN A 163 -4.87 17.43 -10.90
CA GLN A 163 -5.70 18.63 -11.08
C GLN A 163 -6.72 18.47 -12.22
N ILE A 164 -6.31 17.88 -13.34
CA ILE A 164 -7.20 17.62 -14.48
C ILE A 164 -8.28 16.62 -14.06
N LEU A 165 -7.90 15.51 -13.45
CA LEU A 165 -8.84 14.47 -13.05
C LEU A 165 -9.77 14.95 -11.93
N GLU A 166 -9.27 15.69 -10.96
CA GLU A 166 -10.10 16.26 -9.88
C GLU A 166 -11.21 17.15 -10.45
N LYS A 167 -10.90 17.99 -11.42
CA LYS A 167 -11.88 18.85 -12.09
C LYS A 167 -12.92 18.02 -12.83
N GLU A 168 -12.54 17.01 -13.58
CA GLU A 168 -13.44 16.17 -14.38
C GLU A 168 -14.29 15.21 -13.51
N LEU A 169 -13.74 14.73 -12.40
CA LEU A 169 -14.38 13.75 -11.51
C LEU A 169 -15.16 14.39 -10.33
N GLY A 170 -15.22 15.72 -10.27
CA GLY A 170 -15.99 16.46 -9.28
C GLY A 170 -15.35 16.63 -7.92
N GLY A 171 -14.08 16.28 -7.77
CA GLY A 171 -13.26 16.56 -6.59
C GLY A 171 -13.73 15.92 -5.28
N TRP A 172 -13.38 16.57 -4.18
CA TRP A 172 -13.79 16.15 -2.84
C TRP A 172 -15.29 16.42 -2.59
N ILE A 173 -15.95 15.43 -1.98
CA ILE A 173 -17.36 15.56 -1.53
C ILE A 173 -17.39 15.27 -0.03
N PRO A 174 -18.00 16.15 0.79
CA PRO A 174 -18.11 15.91 2.22
C PRO A 174 -19.00 14.70 2.52
N PRO A 175 -18.75 13.97 3.62
CA PRO A 175 -19.68 12.96 4.12
C PRO A 175 -21.06 13.54 4.36
N LYS A 176 -22.11 12.77 4.04
CA LYS A 176 -23.51 13.27 4.10
C LYS A 176 -23.93 13.80 5.47
N ASP A 177 -23.35 13.27 6.55
CA ASP A 177 -23.74 13.56 7.94
C ASP A 177 -22.74 14.46 8.69
N MET A 178 -21.79 15.08 7.98
CA MET A 178 -20.74 15.88 8.63
C MET A 178 -21.23 17.24 9.14
N PHE A 179 -22.42 17.69 8.73
CA PHE A 179 -22.96 19.03 9.00
C PHE A 179 -24.44 19.04 9.43
N ASN A 180 -24.97 17.89 9.88
CA ASN A 180 -26.29 17.80 10.49
C ASN A 180 -26.19 17.72 12.01
#